data_d22e35d9166f7ebd85ad617fd8e4a83e
#
_entry.id   d22e35d9166f7ebd85ad617fd8e4a83e
#
_cell.length_a   1.000
_cell.length_b   1.000
_cell.length_c   1.000
_cell.angle_alpha   90.00
_cell.angle_beta   90.00
_cell.angle_gamma   90.00
#
_symmetry.space_group_name_H-M   'P 1'
#
loop_
_entity.id
_entity.type
_entity.pdbx_description
1 polymer ?
#
loop_
_entity_poly.entity_id
_entity_poly.type
_entity_poly.pdbx_seq_one_letter_code
_entity_poly.pdbx_strand_id
1 'polypeptide(L)'
;MAIQHPTQIIKSQDTIIKVGALTTPTRPTITVASAGALTLPASGVPTNMFFLGGVTNASVSINDGEQEYYLLGNGGFADSVKVTTRAQASITSYFQKDLDGSGLDETGYDEAMDVVLRGRNDRDFELYTEIYKHNGGTTYDVTVFAASVMNYSESYPADNLVEVTFDLMSRGAVGVGRATVSGTIIPGIGGDPNE
;
A
#
# COMPACT_ATOMS: atom_id res chain seq x y z
N MET A 1 -33.63 15.35 -13.88
CA MET A 1 -32.59 14.81 -13.02
C MET A 1 -31.27 15.45 -13.46
N ALA A 2 -30.67 16.31 -12.64
CA ALA A 2 -29.41 16.98 -13.01
C ALA A 2 -28.27 15.96 -12.85
N ILE A 3 -27.47 15.79 -13.90
CA ILE A 3 -26.27 14.97 -13.85
C ILE A 3 -25.27 15.76 -13.00
N GLN A 4 -24.98 15.25 -11.80
CA GLN A 4 -23.89 15.79 -11.00
C GLN A 4 -22.56 15.27 -11.58
N HIS A 5 -21.77 16.16 -12.13
CA HIS A 5 -20.39 15.83 -12.48
C HIS A 5 -19.53 15.80 -11.22
N PRO A 6 -18.57 14.86 -11.12
CA PRO A 6 -17.63 14.86 -10.01
C PRO A 6 -16.86 16.19 -10.00
N THR A 7 -16.90 16.88 -8.88
CA THR A 7 -16.27 18.21 -8.73
C THR A 7 -14.78 18.14 -8.50
N GLN A 8 -14.24 16.96 -8.16
CA GLN A 8 -12.81 16.74 -7.93
C GLN A 8 -12.37 15.40 -8.52
N ILE A 9 -11.23 15.42 -9.18
CA ILE A 9 -10.50 14.22 -9.61
C ILE A 9 -9.38 14.00 -8.59
N ILE A 10 -9.31 12.80 -8.03
CA ILE A 10 -8.21 12.42 -7.12
C ILE A 10 -6.92 12.43 -7.92
N LYS A 11 -5.95 13.22 -7.47
CA LYS A 11 -4.63 13.31 -8.08
C LYS A 11 -3.70 12.26 -7.47
N SER A 12 -2.69 11.85 -8.21
CA SER A 12 -1.69 10.90 -7.69
C SER A 12 -0.94 11.42 -6.46
N GLN A 13 -0.78 12.73 -6.34
CA GLN A 13 -0.19 13.37 -5.15
C GLN A 13 -1.01 13.17 -3.86
N ASP A 14 -2.28 12.74 -3.99
CA ASP A 14 -3.16 12.43 -2.86
C ASP A 14 -3.02 10.95 -2.41
N THR A 15 -2.04 10.23 -2.96
CA THR A 15 -1.76 8.84 -2.61
C THR A 15 -0.53 8.77 -1.72
N ILE A 16 -0.68 8.09 -0.60
CA ILE A 16 0.37 7.92 0.40
C ILE A 16 0.64 6.44 0.57
N ILE A 17 1.92 6.07 0.56
CA ILE A 17 2.36 4.70 0.78
C ILE A 17 3.19 4.67 2.06
N LYS A 18 2.81 3.78 2.99
CA LYS A 18 3.58 3.49 4.19
C LYS A 18 4.06 2.05 4.16
N VAL A 19 5.27 1.85 4.64
CA VAL A 19 5.86 0.53 4.81
C VAL A 19 6.46 0.40 6.20
N GLY A 20 6.44 -0.81 6.74
CA GLY A 20 7.06 -1.10 8.03
C GLY A 20 7.50 -2.56 8.12
N ALA A 21 8.57 -2.82 8.85
CA ALA A 21 9.12 -4.15 9.02
C ALA A 21 8.23 -5.02 9.94
N LEU A 22 7.79 -6.17 9.48
CA LEU A 22 7.18 -7.18 10.34
C LEU A 22 8.31 -7.92 11.08
N THR A 23 8.34 -7.74 12.40
CA THR A 23 9.40 -8.32 13.25
C THR A 23 9.10 -9.74 13.74
N THR A 24 7.86 -10.18 13.55
CA THR A 24 7.40 -11.52 13.93
C THR A 24 6.64 -12.16 12.77
N PRO A 25 6.59 -13.50 12.68
CA PRO A 25 5.82 -14.19 11.64
C PRO A 25 4.29 -13.99 11.77
N THR A 26 3.85 -13.24 12.76
CA THR A 26 2.43 -12.98 13.00
C THR A 26 1.98 -11.81 12.12
N ARG A 27 1.26 -12.12 11.07
CA ARG A 27 0.66 -11.11 10.19
C ARG A 27 -0.55 -10.47 10.86
N PRO A 28 -0.78 -9.16 10.62
CA PRO A 28 -1.96 -8.48 11.14
C PRO A 28 -3.26 -9.15 10.67
N THR A 29 -4.24 -9.21 11.55
CA THR A 29 -5.60 -9.62 11.17
C THR A 29 -6.31 -8.43 10.51
N ILE A 30 -6.67 -8.58 9.25
CA ILE A 30 -7.34 -7.55 8.47
C ILE A 30 -8.83 -7.84 8.46
N THR A 31 -9.64 -6.86 8.85
CA THR A 31 -11.09 -6.99 8.90
C THR A 31 -11.75 -5.94 8.00
N VAL A 32 -12.52 -6.42 7.04
CA VAL A 32 -13.34 -5.57 6.15
C VAL A 32 -14.81 -5.86 6.45
N ALA A 33 -15.55 -4.84 6.82
CA ALA A 33 -16.99 -4.97 7.04
C ALA A 33 -17.74 -5.14 5.72
N SER A 34 -18.93 -5.73 5.75
CA SER A 34 -19.79 -5.98 4.58
C SER A 34 -20.14 -4.71 3.80
N ALA A 35 -20.11 -3.55 4.45
CA ALA A 35 -20.33 -2.23 3.82
C ALA A 35 -19.06 -1.61 3.20
N GLY A 36 -17.95 -2.36 3.12
CA GLY A 36 -16.69 -1.85 2.58
C GLY A 36 -15.89 -0.97 3.54
N ALA A 37 -16.30 -0.85 4.81
CA ALA A 37 -15.51 -0.18 5.82
C ALA A 37 -14.34 -1.06 6.24
N LEU A 38 -13.11 -0.53 6.14
CA LEU A 38 -11.90 -1.18 6.58
C LEU A 38 -11.53 -0.70 7.98
N THR A 39 -11.37 -1.64 8.90
CA THR A 39 -10.76 -1.35 10.19
C THR A 39 -9.28 -1.64 10.10
N LEU A 40 -8.44 -0.61 10.27
CA LEU A 40 -7.00 -0.78 10.29
C LEU A 40 -6.61 -1.67 11.48
N PRO A 41 -5.70 -2.64 11.28
CA PRO A 41 -5.30 -3.53 12.36
C PRO A 41 -4.67 -2.76 13.52
N ALA A 42 -5.12 -3.04 14.75
CA ALA A 42 -4.57 -2.43 15.96
C ALA A 42 -3.42 -3.25 16.57
N SER A 43 -3.21 -4.48 16.09
CA SER A 43 -2.18 -5.39 16.61
C SER A 43 -1.53 -6.18 15.47
N GLY A 44 -0.31 -6.62 15.69
CA GLY A 44 0.47 -7.35 14.67
C GLY A 44 1.01 -6.46 13.55
N VAL A 45 0.79 -5.15 13.61
CA VAL A 45 1.40 -4.17 12.71
C VAL A 45 2.78 -3.74 13.24
N PRO A 46 3.69 -3.29 12.36
CA PRO A 46 4.96 -2.72 12.80
C PRO A 46 4.75 -1.54 13.76
N THR A 47 5.62 -1.43 14.75
CA THR A 47 5.63 -0.29 15.67
C THR A 47 5.93 1.00 14.93
N ASN A 48 6.83 0.91 13.95
CA ASN A 48 7.22 2.04 13.11
C ASN A 48 6.74 1.78 11.68
N MET A 49 5.99 2.75 11.16
CA MET A 49 5.54 2.80 9.78
C MET A 49 6.14 4.06 9.14
N PHE A 50 6.89 3.87 8.08
CA PHE A 50 7.60 4.92 7.39
C PHE A 50 6.92 5.27 6.08
N PHE A 51 6.96 6.54 5.70
CA PHE A 51 6.45 7.01 4.42
C PHE A 51 7.45 6.68 3.31
N LEU A 52 6.96 6.12 2.23
CA LEU A 52 7.74 5.98 1.01
C LEU A 52 7.68 7.30 0.24
N GLY A 53 8.76 8.07 0.32
CA GLY A 53 8.88 9.35 -0.37
C GLY A 53 9.33 9.21 -1.81
N GLY A 54 9.31 10.34 -2.56
CA GLY A 54 9.83 10.40 -3.92
C GLY A 54 9.13 9.50 -4.93
N VAL A 55 7.93 8.99 -4.62
CA VAL A 55 7.18 8.10 -5.51
C VAL A 55 6.77 8.86 -6.77
N THR A 56 7.25 8.40 -7.91
CA THR A 56 6.93 8.96 -9.23
C THR A 56 5.80 8.21 -9.90
N ASN A 57 5.67 6.91 -9.61
CA ASN A 57 4.59 6.08 -10.12
C ASN A 57 4.24 4.99 -9.11
N ALA A 58 2.96 4.72 -8.95
CA ALA A 58 2.46 3.60 -8.17
C ALA A 58 1.20 3.03 -8.81
N SER A 59 1.14 1.72 -8.94
CA SER A 59 -0.04 1.01 -9.39
C SER A 59 -0.36 -0.13 -8.44
N VAL A 60 -1.63 -0.33 -8.16
CA VAL A 60 -2.10 -1.45 -7.32
C VAL A 60 -3.05 -2.30 -8.14
N SER A 61 -2.74 -3.57 -8.25
CA SER A 61 -3.62 -4.57 -8.85
C SER A 61 -4.08 -5.57 -7.79
N ILE A 62 -5.35 -5.93 -7.84
CA ILE A 62 -5.96 -6.92 -6.95
C ILE A 62 -6.55 -8.00 -7.84
N ASN A 63 -6.04 -9.22 -7.68
CA ASN A 63 -6.45 -10.36 -8.47
C ASN A 63 -7.14 -11.37 -7.55
N ASP A 64 -8.35 -11.73 -7.90
CA ASP A 64 -9.13 -12.76 -7.24
C ASP A 64 -9.02 -14.08 -8.01
N GLY A 65 -8.63 -15.12 -7.31
CA GLY A 65 -8.66 -16.47 -7.87
C GLY A 65 -10.08 -17.04 -7.74
N GLU A 66 -10.62 -17.54 -8.83
CA GLU A 66 -11.90 -18.25 -8.87
C GLU A 66 -11.67 -19.74 -9.00
N GLN A 67 -12.54 -20.52 -8.38
CA GLN A 67 -12.65 -21.95 -8.61
C GLN A 67 -14.08 -22.25 -9.08
N GLU A 68 -14.17 -22.80 -10.28
CA GLU A 68 -15.44 -23.33 -10.81
C GLU A 68 -15.75 -24.68 -10.21
N TYR A 69 -17.01 -24.91 -9.89
CA TYR A 69 -17.51 -26.22 -9.48
C TYR A 69 -18.88 -26.50 -10.09
N TYR A 70 -19.13 -27.77 -10.34
CA TYR A 70 -20.38 -28.22 -10.90
C TYR A 70 -21.19 -28.96 -9.82
N LEU A 71 -22.38 -28.46 -9.52
CA LEU A 71 -23.31 -29.15 -8.62
C LEU A 71 -24.18 -30.10 -9.42
N LEU A 72 -24.16 -31.37 -9.06
CA LEU A 72 -25.13 -32.36 -9.55
C LEU A 72 -26.52 -31.95 -9.06
N GLY A 73 -27.38 -31.56 -9.96
CA GLY A 73 -28.74 -31.09 -9.67
C GLY A 73 -29.02 -29.65 -10.10
N ASN A 74 -28.01 -28.87 -10.46
CA ASN A 74 -28.16 -27.49 -10.90
C ASN A 74 -28.30 -27.34 -12.43
N GLY A 75 -28.83 -28.38 -13.12
CA GLY A 75 -29.10 -28.34 -14.55
C GLY A 75 -27.87 -28.21 -15.45
N GLY A 76 -26.66 -28.55 -14.93
CA GLY A 76 -25.41 -28.46 -15.69
C GLY A 76 -24.75 -27.07 -15.71
N PHE A 77 -25.23 -26.13 -14.89
CA PHE A 77 -24.57 -24.82 -14.75
C PHE A 77 -23.36 -24.92 -13.83
N ALA A 78 -22.27 -24.30 -14.25
CA ALA A 78 -21.11 -24.06 -13.40
C ALA A 78 -21.44 -22.90 -12.45
N ASP A 79 -21.00 -23.03 -11.20
CA ASP A 79 -20.94 -21.92 -10.26
C ASP A 79 -19.48 -21.67 -9.90
N SER A 80 -19.16 -20.44 -9.52
CA SER A 80 -17.80 -20.05 -9.18
C SER A 80 -17.73 -19.47 -7.78
N VAL A 81 -16.64 -19.78 -7.09
CA VAL A 81 -16.36 -19.25 -5.77
C VAL A 81 -15.00 -18.57 -5.76
N LYS A 82 -14.94 -17.38 -5.19
CA LYS A 82 -13.69 -16.67 -4.94
C LYS A 82 -12.89 -17.40 -3.87
N VAL A 83 -11.71 -17.91 -4.25
CA VAL A 83 -10.88 -18.75 -3.37
C VAL A 83 -9.73 -17.97 -2.76
N THR A 84 -9.15 -17.02 -3.50
CA THR A 84 -7.98 -16.26 -3.05
C THR A 84 -8.06 -14.83 -3.54
N THR A 85 -7.51 -13.92 -2.74
CA THR A 85 -7.25 -12.53 -3.16
C THR A 85 -5.77 -12.28 -3.06
N ARG A 86 -5.17 -11.75 -4.11
CA ARG A 86 -3.77 -11.33 -4.14
C ARG A 86 -3.70 -9.87 -4.54
N ALA A 87 -2.84 -9.11 -3.85
CA ALA A 87 -2.51 -7.75 -4.24
C ALA A 87 -1.06 -7.67 -4.69
N GLN A 88 -0.82 -6.84 -5.67
CA GLN A 88 0.50 -6.43 -6.11
C GLN A 88 0.50 -4.91 -6.22
N ALA A 89 1.47 -4.27 -5.61
CA ALA A 89 1.73 -2.85 -5.82
C ALA A 89 3.09 -2.71 -6.52
N SER A 90 3.08 -2.15 -7.72
CA SER A 90 4.29 -1.80 -8.47
C SER A 90 4.59 -0.34 -8.23
N ILE A 91 5.79 -0.04 -7.74
CA ILE A 91 6.18 1.28 -7.26
C ILE A 91 7.47 1.68 -7.94
N THR A 92 7.51 2.92 -8.44
CA THR A 92 8.71 3.59 -8.90
C THR A 92 8.93 4.82 -8.03
N SER A 93 10.11 4.94 -7.47
CA SER A 93 10.48 6.02 -6.53
C SER A 93 11.90 6.46 -6.78
N TYR A 94 12.23 7.70 -6.40
CA TYR A 94 13.61 8.13 -6.31
C TYR A 94 14.26 7.54 -5.05
N PHE A 95 15.52 7.10 -5.19
CA PHE A 95 16.30 6.65 -4.05
C PHE A 95 16.58 7.85 -3.14
N GLN A 96 16.13 7.77 -1.92
CA GLN A 96 16.37 8.79 -0.91
C GLN A 96 17.40 8.29 0.09
N LYS A 97 18.32 9.14 0.45
CA LYS A 97 19.36 8.89 1.43
C LYS A 97 19.40 10.06 2.40
N ASP A 98 19.61 9.76 3.66
CA ASP A 98 19.99 10.77 4.65
C ASP A 98 21.27 11.47 4.18
N LEU A 99 21.15 12.74 3.81
CA LEU A 99 22.26 13.53 3.26
C LEU A 99 23.12 14.17 4.35
N ASP A 100 22.63 14.32 5.55
CA ASP A 100 23.33 14.99 6.64
C ASP A 100 24.04 14.01 7.59
N GLY A 101 23.78 12.72 7.46
CA GLY A 101 24.39 11.68 8.29
C GLY A 101 23.94 11.73 9.75
N SER A 102 22.89 12.48 10.04
CA SER A 102 22.36 12.61 11.40
C SER A 102 21.55 11.39 11.83
N GLY A 103 21.12 10.57 10.88
CA GLY A 103 20.19 9.47 11.11
C GLY A 103 18.80 9.95 11.53
N LEU A 104 18.56 11.24 11.42
CA LEU A 104 17.32 11.91 11.81
C LEU A 104 16.66 12.52 10.59
N ASP A 105 16.21 11.68 9.66
CA ASP A 105 15.21 12.11 8.72
C ASP A 105 13.88 12.23 9.48
N GLU A 106 13.44 13.46 9.72
CA GLU A 106 12.16 13.75 10.37
C GLU A 106 10.96 13.14 9.61
N THR A 107 11.17 12.73 8.38
CA THR A 107 10.15 12.18 7.48
C THR A 107 10.17 10.65 7.40
N GLY A 108 11.27 10.00 7.77
CA GLY A 108 11.44 8.55 7.72
C GLY A 108 11.47 7.96 6.31
N TYR A 109 11.88 8.74 5.30
CA TYR A 109 11.90 8.29 3.91
C TYR A 109 13.04 7.33 3.60
N ASP A 110 14.19 7.54 4.19
CA ASP A 110 15.35 6.65 4.10
C ASP A 110 15.10 5.34 4.83
N GLU A 111 14.45 5.36 6.00
CA GLU A 111 14.05 4.17 6.73
C GLU A 111 13.02 3.35 5.94
N ALA A 112 12.11 4.00 5.22
CA ALA A 112 11.19 3.28 4.32
C ALA A 112 11.94 2.52 3.23
N MET A 113 12.97 3.14 2.64
CA MET A 113 13.80 2.50 1.64
C MET A 113 14.66 1.37 2.23
N ASP A 114 15.17 1.53 3.45
CA ASP A 114 15.89 0.48 4.17
C ASP A 114 15.01 -0.75 4.43
N VAL A 115 13.74 -0.56 4.78
CA VAL A 115 12.77 -1.65 4.91
C VAL A 115 12.59 -2.38 3.58
N VAL A 116 12.49 -1.65 2.46
CA VAL A 116 12.37 -2.23 1.12
C VAL A 116 13.63 -3.02 0.74
N LEU A 117 14.82 -2.44 0.96
CA LEU A 117 16.11 -3.09 0.68
C LEU A 117 16.30 -4.35 1.51
N ARG A 118 15.89 -4.32 2.78
CA ARG A 118 15.90 -5.50 3.62
C ARG A 118 14.98 -6.59 3.07
N GLY A 119 13.76 -6.22 2.66
CA GLY A 119 12.83 -7.16 2.03
C GLY A 119 13.33 -7.75 0.72
N ARG A 120 14.14 -6.99 -0.03
CA ARG A 120 14.80 -7.50 -1.24
C ARG A 120 15.91 -8.49 -0.92
N ASN A 121 16.70 -8.24 0.13
CA ASN A 121 17.90 -9.01 0.48
C ASN A 121 17.57 -10.27 1.29
N ASP A 122 16.52 -10.25 2.09
CA ASP A 122 16.09 -11.34 2.94
C ASP A 122 14.77 -11.93 2.44
N ARG A 123 14.85 -13.13 1.90
CA ARG A 123 13.72 -13.85 1.31
C ARG A 123 12.59 -14.14 2.31
N ASP A 124 12.93 -14.29 3.58
CA ASP A 124 11.98 -14.63 4.64
C ASP A 124 11.43 -13.38 5.36
N PHE A 125 11.99 -12.21 5.03
CA PHE A 125 11.54 -10.95 5.56
C PHE A 125 10.21 -10.55 4.92
N GLU A 126 9.28 -10.13 5.75
CA GLU A 126 8.01 -9.56 5.34
C GLU A 126 7.91 -8.13 5.83
N LEU A 127 7.33 -7.29 5.01
CA LEU A 127 6.94 -5.94 5.40
C LEU A 127 5.41 -5.83 5.41
N TYR A 128 4.91 -4.87 6.14
CA TYR A 128 3.51 -4.48 6.10
C TYR A 128 3.39 -3.18 5.34
N THR A 129 2.42 -3.09 4.45
CA THR A 129 2.18 -1.89 3.65
C THR A 129 0.75 -1.40 3.79
N GLU A 130 0.62 -0.09 3.80
CA GLU A 130 -0.64 0.64 3.77
C GLU A 130 -0.58 1.66 2.64
N ILE A 131 -1.54 1.59 1.73
CA ILE A 131 -1.66 2.49 0.59
C ILE A 131 -2.96 3.26 0.77
N TYR A 132 -2.84 4.56 0.98
CA TYR A 132 -3.94 5.48 1.21
C TYR A 132 -4.18 6.32 -0.02
N LYS A 133 -5.42 6.39 -0.44
CA LYS A 133 -5.88 7.31 -1.46
C LYS A 133 -6.93 8.23 -0.85
N HIS A 134 -6.62 9.52 -0.79
CA HIS A 134 -7.49 10.50 -0.18
C HIS A 134 -8.83 10.61 -0.93
N ASN A 135 -9.93 10.56 -0.18
CA ASN A 135 -11.28 10.58 -0.73
C ASN A 135 -12.12 11.76 -0.16
N GLY A 136 -11.43 12.77 0.36
CA GLY A 136 -12.03 13.97 0.94
C GLY A 136 -12.16 13.93 2.46
N GLY A 137 -11.88 15.05 3.11
CA GLY A 137 -11.90 15.17 4.57
C GLY A 137 -10.93 14.22 5.25
N THR A 138 -11.41 13.45 6.22
CA THR A 138 -10.62 12.43 6.96
C THR A 138 -10.80 11.01 6.42
N THR A 139 -11.42 10.86 5.24
CA THR A 139 -11.77 9.56 4.67
C THR A 139 -10.79 9.18 3.56
N TYR A 140 -10.33 7.94 3.61
CA TYR A 140 -9.38 7.38 2.65
C TYR A 140 -9.90 6.03 2.13
N ASP A 141 -9.69 5.78 0.84
CA ASP A 141 -9.74 4.43 0.31
C ASP A 141 -8.37 3.81 0.58
N VAL A 142 -8.34 2.71 1.32
CA VAL A 142 -7.11 2.12 1.84
C VAL A 142 -6.96 0.69 1.36
N THR A 143 -5.74 0.35 0.95
CA THR A 143 -5.34 -1.03 0.67
C THR A 143 -4.22 -1.41 1.65
N VAL A 144 -4.40 -2.51 2.37
CA VAL A 144 -3.43 -2.98 3.36
C VAL A 144 -3.12 -4.45 3.17
N PHE A 145 -1.85 -4.82 3.30
CA PHE A 145 -1.41 -6.21 3.25
C PHE A 145 0.02 -6.39 3.78
N ALA A 146 0.34 -7.59 4.25
CA ALA A 146 1.71 -8.01 4.43
C ALA A 146 2.32 -8.33 3.06
N ALA A 147 3.56 -7.98 2.80
CA ALA A 147 4.18 -8.11 1.49
C ALA A 147 5.62 -8.65 1.54
N SER A 148 6.04 -9.24 0.43
CA SER A 148 7.44 -9.44 0.08
C SER A 148 7.83 -8.53 -1.07
N VAL A 149 9.07 -8.07 -1.07
CA VAL A 149 9.64 -7.26 -2.15
C VAL A 149 10.08 -8.19 -3.29
N MET A 150 9.65 -7.86 -4.50
CA MET A 150 9.95 -8.59 -5.73
C MET A 150 10.39 -7.61 -6.81
N ASN A 151 11.05 -8.13 -7.85
CA ASN A 151 11.38 -7.39 -9.07
C ASN A 151 12.11 -6.05 -8.83
N TYR A 152 12.98 -6.02 -7.82
CA TYR A 152 13.73 -4.82 -7.48
C TYR A 152 14.76 -4.50 -8.55
N SER A 153 14.76 -3.26 -9.03
CA SER A 153 15.73 -2.74 -9.99
C SER A 153 16.08 -1.28 -9.69
N GLU A 154 17.28 -0.89 -10.03
CA GLU A 154 17.79 0.47 -9.90
C GLU A 154 18.23 1.00 -11.26
N SER A 155 17.99 2.26 -11.53
CA SER A 155 18.43 2.97 -12.73
C SER A 155 19.29 4.16 -12.32
N TYR A 156 20.49 4.26 -12.90
CA TYR A 156 21.48 5.29 -12.63
C TYR A 156 21.70 6.20 -13.84
N PRO A 157 20.77 7.10 -14.15
CA PRO A 157 20.95 8.02 -15.26
C PRO A 157 22.06 9.02 -14.93
N ALA A 158 22.90 9.35 -15.94
CA ALA A 158 24.08 10.21 -15.75
C ALA A 158 23.75 11.61 -15.22
N ASP A 159 22.59 12.13 -15.59
CA ASP A 159 22.18 13.51 -15.32
C ASP A 159 20.92 13.61 -14.45
N ASN A 160 20.55 12.56 -13.73
CA ASN A 160 19.29 12.54 -12.99
C ASN A 160 19.43 11.79 -11.66
N LEU A 161 18.36 11.84 -10.87
CA LEU A 161 18.27 11.11 -9.60
C LEU A 161 18.23 9.59 -9.85
N VAL A 162 18.77 8.83 -8.91
CA VAL A 162 18.65 7.37 -8.95
C VAL A 162 17.21 6.97 -8.78
N GLU A 163 16.70 6.21 -9.73
CA GLU A 163 15.34 5.70 -9.71
C GLU A 163 15.32 4.23 -9.32
N VAL A 164 14.39 3.88 -8.44
CA VAL A 164 14.20 2.52 -7.94
C VAL A 164 12.81 2.06 -8.31
N THR A 165 12.72 0.87 -8.87
CA THR A 165 11.44 0.21 -9.15
C THR A 165 11.37 -1.13 -8.44
N PHE A 166 10.26 -1.43 -7.80
CA PHE A 166 10.02 -2.69 -7.12
C PHE A 166 8.54 -3.02 -7.02
N ASP A 167 8.25 -4.30 -6.80
CA ASP A 167 6.91 -4.80 -6.55
C ASP A 167 6.75 -5.26 -5.11
N LEU A 168 5.63 -4.91 -4.50
CA LEU A 168 5.16 -5.43 -3.23
C LEU A 168 4.09 -6.49 -3.50
N MET A 169 4.43 -7.75 -3.30
CA MET A 169 3.52 -8.90 -3.49
C MET A 169 2.91 -9.32 -2.17
N SER A 170 1.58 -9.39 -2.11
CA SER A 170 0.87 -9.75 -0.89
C SER A 170 1.21 -11.15 -0.38
N ARG A 171 1.37 -11.24 0.94
CA ARG A 171 1.53 -12.45 1.72
C ARG A 171 0.35 -12.58 2.69
N GLY A 172 -0.60 -13.45 2.41
CA GLY A 172 -1.79 -13.65 3.23
C GLY A 172 -2.95 -12.72 2.91
N ALA A 173 -3.66 -12.26 3.93
CA ALA A 173 -4.87 -11.46 3.76
C ALA A 173 -4.60 -10.09 3.17
N VAL A 174 -5.51 -9.65 2.30
CA VAL A 174 -5.54 -8.31 1.70
C VAL A 174 -6.81 -7.61 2.17
N GLY A 175 -6.67 -6.41 2.69
CA GLY A 175 -7.79 -5.54 3.03
C GLY A 175 -7.90 -4.39 2.05
N VAL A 176 -9.09 -4.22 1.51
CA VAL A 176 -9.42 -3.09 0.66
C VAL A 176 -10.72 -2.50 1.14
N GLY A 177 -10.73 -1.23 1.43
CA GLY A 177 -11.93 -0.59 1.93
C GLY A 177 -11.73 0.85 2.28
N ARG A 178 -12.77 1.45 2.82
CA ARG A 178 -12.75 2.83 3.27
C ARG A 178 -12.45 2.90 4.75
N ALA A 179 -11.47 3.72 5.11
CA ALA A 179 -11.11 3.98 6.50
C ALA A 179 -11.20 5.47 6.82
N THR A 180 -11.64 5.79 8.03
CA THR A 180 -11.50 7.13 8.59
C THR A 180 -10.22 7.15 9.42
N VAL A 181 -9.31 8.07 9.10
CA VAL A 181 -8.05 8.21 9.82
C VAL A 181 -8.09 9.52 10.60
N SER A 182 -7.93 9.41 11.90
CA SER A 182 -7.81 10.56 12.78
C SER A 182 -6.35 10.95 12.93
N GLY A 183 -6.02 12.20 12.60
CA GLY A 183 -4.66 12.75 12.67
C GLY A 183 -4.04 13.00 11.29
N THR A 184 -2.89 13.65 11.32
CA THR A 184 -2.14 13.96 10.09
C THR A 184 -1.48 12.68 9.59
N ILE A 185 -1.87 12.20 8.40
CA ILE A 185 -1.24 11.00 7.79
C ILE A 185 0.14 11.34 7.26
N ILE A 186 0.38 12.60 6.89
CA ILE A 186 1.66 13.10 6.41
C ILE A 186 2.22 14.10 7.44
N PRO A 187 3.39 13.84 8.04
CA PRO A 187 4.10 14.85 8.80
C PRO A 187 4.47 16.01 7.87
N GLY A 188 4.03 17.21 8.16
CA GLY A 188 4.46 18.43 7.47
C GLY A 188 3.63 18.89 6.26
N ILE A 189 2.63 18.14 5.79
CA ILE A 189 1.64 18.66 4.84
C ILE A 189 0.34 18.95 5.58
N GLY A 190 0.40 19.89 6.49
CA GLY A 190 -0.74 20.45 7.19
C GLY A 190 -1.02 21.89 6.72
N GLY A 191 -1.01 22.09 5.42
CA GLY A 191 -1.50 23.32 4.79
C GLY A 191 -2.89 23.06 4.24
N ASP A 192 -3.89 23.78 4.75
CA ASP A 192 -5.18 23.93 4.09
C ASP A 192 -4.93 24.37 2.65
N PRO A 193 -5.43 23.68 1.60
CA PRO A 193 -5.25 24.10 0.23
C PRO A 193 -5.94 25.43 -0.11
N ASN A 194 -6.49 26.14 0.89
CA ASN A 194 -7.16 27.44 0.76
C ASN A 194 -6.55 28.56 1.62
N GLU A 195 -5.34 28.40 2.20
CA GLU A 195 -4.58 29.52 2.77
C GLU A 195 -3.47 30.00 1.83
#